data_564a160bbd50651f8587f2312871e5c7
#
_entry.id   564a160bbd50651f8587f2312871e5c7
#
_cell.length_a   1.000
_cell.length_b   1.000
_cell.length_c   1.000
_cell.angle_alpha   90.00
_cell.angle_beta   90.00
_cell.angle_gamma   90.00
#
_symmetry.space_group_name_H-M   'P 1'
#
loop_
_entity.id
_entity.type
_entity.pdbx_description
1 polymer ?
#
loop_
_entity_poly.entity_id
_entity_poly.type
_entity_poly.pdbx_seq_one_letter_code
_entity_poly.pdbx_strand_id
1 'polypeptide(L)'
;MDDTNTQIQTLKDRILAFAQERDWEQFHSPKNLSMAIAAEAAELMEHFLWQSAESSRKEVLSDQLREKITEEIADILIFAIEFANVSSIDLATAITQKMEKNALKYPVEKAKGSSKKYTEL
;
A
#
# COMPACT_ATOMS: atom_id res chain seq x y z
N MET A 1 3.10 18.67 -6.90
CA MET A 1 3.48 17.47 -6.15
C MET A 1 2.84 16.27 -6.83
N ASP A 2 3.66 15.39 -7.36
CA ASP A 2 3.24 14.16 -8.03
C ASP A 2 4.30 13.07 -7.82
N ASP A 3 4.06 11.87 -8.39
CA ASP A 3 4.96 10.71 -8.21
C ASP A 3 6.38 10.95 -8.73
N THR A 4 6.55 11.88 -9.66
CA THR A 4 7.86 12.11 -10.30
C THR A 4 8.71 13.14 -9.57
N ASN A 5 8.11 13.95 -8.69
CA ASN A 5 8.79 15.07 -8.02
C ASN A 5 8.67 15.09 -6.49
N THR A 6 8.07 14.04 -5.89
CA THR A 6 7.82 14.00 -4.45
C THR A 6 8.57 12.82 -3.83
N GLN A 7 9.43 13.10 -2.87
CA GLN A 7 10.12 12.06 -2.11
C GLN A 7 9.20 11.43 -1.07
N ILE A 8 9.41 10.17 -0.74
CA ILE A 8 8.66 9.47 0.33
C ILE A 8 8.77 10.25 1.64
N GLN A 9 9.95 10.80 1.95
CA GLN A 9 10.12 11.57 3.19
C GLN A 9 9.17 12.76 3.27
N THR A 10 8.90 13.42 2.16
CA THR A 10 7.93 14.52 2.12
C THR A 10 6.53 14.05 2.51
N LEU A 11 6.12 12.90 2.01
CA LEU A 11 4.81 12.31 2.37
C LEU A 11 4.78 11.89 3.84
N LYS A 12 5.84 11.26 4.32
CA LYS A 12 5.98 10.88 5.74
C LYS A 12 5.79 12.10 6.65
N ASP A 13 6.48 13.19 6.34
CA ASP A 13 6.43 14.42 7.13
C ASP A 13 5.03 15.05 7.11
N ARG A 14 4.39 15.09 5.96
CA ARG A 14 3.04 15.65 5.83
C ARG A 14 1.99 14.83 6.56
N ILE A 15 2.07 13.52 6.48
CA ILE A 15 1.13 12.61 7.16
C ILE A 15 1.32 12.73 8.67
N LEU A 16 2.56 12.77 9.14
CA LEU A 16 2.86 12.95 10.55
C LEU A 16 2.30 14.29 11.06
N ALA A 17 2.56 15.37 10.34
CA ALA A 17 2.05 16.71 10.71
C ALA A 17 0.53 16.73 10.76
N PHE A 18 -0.14 16.09 9.80
CA PHE A 18 -1.60 15.98 9.78
C PHE A 18 -2.15 15.32 11.04
N ALA A 19 -1.51 14.24 11.49
CA ALA A 19 -1.89 13.54 12.71
C ALA A 19 -1.60 14.38 13.97
N GLN A 20 -0.46 15.05 14.01
CA GLN A 20 -0.05 15.90 15.14
C GLN A 20 -0.99 17.09 15.32
N GLU A 21 -1.36 17.76 14.24
CA GLU A 21 -2.27 18.91 14.27
C GLU A 21 -3.64 18.57 14.86
N ARG A 22 -4.05 17.31 14.79
CA ARG A 22 -5.34 16.81 15.27
C ARG A 22 -5.22 16.04 16.57
N ASP A 23 -4.03 15.98 17.13
CA ASP A 23 -3.74 15.20 18.35
C ASP A 23 -4.14 13.72 18.19
N TRP A 24 -3.90 13.16 17.02
CA TRP A 24 -4.23 11.77 16.69
C TRP A 24 -3.12 10.77 16.98
N GLU A 25 -1.92 11.23 17.29
CA GLU A 25 -0.81 10.33 17.61
C GLU A 25 -1.14 9.40 18.78
N GLN A 26 -1.93 9.86 19.75
CA GLN A 26 -2.38 9.04 20.86
C GLN A 26 -3.19 7.81 20.42
N PHE A 27 -3.80 7.86 19.23
CA PHE A 27 -4.58 6.75 18.67
C PHE A 27 -3.79 5.92 17.65
N HIS A 28 -2.62 6.37 17.25
CA HIS A 28 -1.80 5.77 16.20
C HIS A 28 -0.78 4.78 16.76
N SER A 29 -1.23 3.84 17.59
CA SER A 29 -0.37 2.72 17.97
C SER A 29 -0.14 1.80 16.77
N PRO A 30 0.98 1.04 16.73
CA PRO A 30 1.19 0.04 15.67
C PRO A 30 0.03 -0.94 15.53
N LYS A 31 -0.56 -1.36 16.64
CA LYS A 31 -1.75 -2.23 16.63
C LYS A 31 -2.91 -1.57 15.89
N ASN A 32 -3.28 -0.34 16.28
CA ASN A 32 -4.42 0.35 15.68
C ASN A 32 -4.18 0.66 14.21
N LEU A 33 -2.95 1.07 13.84
CA LEU A 33 -2.60 1.34 12.44
C LEU A 33 -2.63 0.07 11.60
N SER A 34 -2.19 -1.08 12.14
CA SER A 34 -2.27 -2.35 11.41
C SER A 34 -3.71 -2.73 11.10
N MET A 35 -4.61 -2.49 12.05
CA MET A 35 -6.05 -2.72 11.87
C MET A 35 -6.66 -1.76 10.86
N ALA A 36 -6.27 -0.49 10.90
CA ALA A 36 -6.73 0.52 9.94
C ALA A 36 -6.28 0.16 8.51
N ILE A 37 -5.05 -0.29 8.32
CA ILE A 37 -4.55 -0.77 7.02
C ILE A 37 -5.42 -1.91 6.51
N ALA A 38 -5.73 -2.89 7.36
CA ALA A 38 -6.57 -4.03 6.98
C ALA A 38 -7.98 -3.60 6.60
N ALA A 39 -8.57 -2.67 7.36
CA ALA A 39 -9.91 -2.15 7.09
C ALA A 39 -9.97 -1.42 5.75
N GLU A 40 -9.00 -0.54 5.47
CA GLU A 40 -8.94 0.18 4.20
C GLU A 40 -8.66 -0.75 3.02
N ALA A 41 -7.81 -1.77 3.21
CA ALA A 41 -7.59 -2.80 2.21
C ALA A 41 -8.89 -3.56 1.90
N ALA A 42 -9.70 -3.85 2.91
CA ALA A 42 -11.00 -4.48 2.71
C ALA A 42 -11.96 -3.58 1.93
N GLU A 43 -11.96 -2.27 2.18
CA GLU A 43 -12.77 -1.31 1.43
C GLU A 43 -12.36 -1.27 -0.05
N LEU A 44 -11.07 -1.32 -0.34
CA LEU A 44 -10.61 -1.46 -1.72
C LEU A 44 -11.13 -2.75 -2.36
N MET A 45 -11.04 -3.87 -1.65
CA MET A 45 -11.49 -5.18 -2.11
C MET A 45 -13.00 -5.18 -2.42
N GLU A 46 -13.81 -4.51 -1.60
CA GLU A 46 -15.26 -4.47 -1.76
C GLU A 46 -15.71 -3.97 -3.14
N HIS A 47 -14.95 -3.09 -3.76
CA HIS A 47 -15.27 -2.59 -5.09
C HIS A 47 -15.20 -3.67 -6.17
N PHE A 48 -14.55 -4.80 -5.91
CA PHE A 48 -14.29 -5.86 -6.89
C PHE A 48 -14.94 -7.19 -6.53
N LEU A 49 -15.70 -7.29 -5.43
CA LEU A 49 -16.21 -8.55 -4.89
C LEU A 49 -16.97 -9.40 -5.92
N TRP A 50 -17.77 -8.77 -6.76
CA TRP A 50 -18.64 -9.46 -7.70
C TRP A 50 -18.16 -9.39 -9.14
N GLN A 51 -16.94 -8.93 -9.34
CA GLN A 51 -16.33 -8.81 -10.66
C GLN A 51 -15.41 -9.99 -10.95
N SER A 52 -15.28 -10.34 -12.22
CA SER A 52 -14.21 -11.24 -12.66
C SER A 52 -12.87 -10.48 -12.68
N ALA A 53 -11.76 -11.21 -12.69
CA ALA A 53 -10.44 -10.61 -12.82
C ALA A 53 -10.33 -9.75 -14.10
N GLU A 54 -10.87 -10.24 -15.20
CA GLU A 54 -10.87 -9.51 -16.48
C GLU A 54 -11.71 -8.24 -16.41
N SER A 55 -12.92 -8.31 -15.85
CA SER A 55 -13.78 -7.15 -15.66
C SER A 55 -13.11 -6.10 -14.78
N SER A 56 -12.43 -6.52 -13.72
CA SER A 56 -11.74 -5.59 -12.80
C SER A 56 -10.66 -4.76 -13.51
N ARG A 57 -9.98 -5.33 -14.50
CA ARG A 57 -8.95 -4.60 -15.27
C ARG A 57 -9.55 -3.45 -16.08
N LYS A 58 -10.78 -3.59 -16.53
CA LYS A 58 -11.50 -2.54 -17.27
C LYS A 58 -12.15 -1.54 -16.34
N GLU A 59 -12.83 -2.03 -15.31
CA GLU A 59 -13.59 -1.20 -14.37
C GLU A 59 -12.70 -0.25 -13.56
N VAL A 60 -11.47 -0.67 -13.24
CA VAL A 60 -10.52 0.18 -12.51
C VAL A 60 -10.17 1.45 -13.28
N LEU A 61 -10.34 1.45 -14.59
CA LEU A 61 -10.09 2.60 -15.47
C LEU A 61 -11.36 3.41 -15.76
N SER A 62 -12.53 2.94 -15.31
CA SER A 62 -13.79 3.65 -15.53
C SER A 62 -13.86 4.91 -14.67
N ASP A 63 -14.47 5.97 -15.19
CA ASP A 63 -14.63 7.24 -14.48
C ASP A 63 -15.40 7.06 -13.17
N GLN A 64 -16.39 6.17 -13.15
CA GLN A 64 -17.26 5.96 -11.99
C GLN A 64 -16.51 5.34 -10.79
N LEU A 65 -15.61 4.40 -11.05
CA LEU A 65 -14.93 3.64 -10.01
C LEU A 65 -13.56 4.21 -9.67
N ARG A 66 -12.94 4.90 -10.62
CA ARG A 66 -11.56 5.37 -10.47
C ARG A 66 -11.36 6.31 -9.28
N GLU A 67 -12.27 7.25 -9.07
CA GLU A 67 -12.17 8.19 -7.94
C GLU A 67 -12.19 7.45 -6.61
N LYS A 68 -13.14 6.53 -6.45
CA LYS A 68 -13.28 5.72 -5.22
C LYS A 68 -12.05 4.86 -4.97
N ILE A 69 -11.55 4.18 -5.99
CA ILE A 69 -10.36 3.34 -5.88
C ILE A 69 -9.13 4.18 -5.55
N THR A 70 -9.01 5.36 -6.15
CA THR A 70 -7.91 6.29 -5.87
C THR A 70 -7.92 6.70 -4.39
N GLU A 71 -9.09 7.01 -3.84
CA GLU A 71 -9.23 7.35 -2.42
C GLU A 71 -8.88 6.17 -1.53
N GLU A 72 -9.33 4.96 -1.86
CA GLU A 72 -9.06 3.76 -1.05
C GLU A 72 -7.55 3.41 -1.04
N ILE A 73 -6.89 3.46 -2.18
CA ILE A 73 -5.45 3.19 -2.21
C ILE A 73 -4.66 4.27 -1.47
N ALA A 74 -5.13 5.52 -1.56
CA ALA A 74 -4.52 6.62 -0.80
C ALA A 74 -4.65 6.38 0.72
N ASP A 75 -5.82 5.99 1.19
CA ASP A 75 -6.05 5.71 2.62
C ASP A 75 -5.17 4.56 3.12
N ILE A 76 -5.03 3.50 2.33
CA ILE A 76 -4.14 2.37 2.66
C ILE A 76 -2.70 2.88 2.85
N LEU A 77 -2.21 3.68 1.91
CA LEU A 77 -0.85 4.20 1.95
C LEU A 77 -0.64 5.22 3.07
N ILE A 78 -1.63 6.07 3.35
CA ILE A 78 -1.55 7.01 4.48
C ILE A 78 -1.33 6.25 5.77
N PHE A 79 -2.12 5.22 6.06
CA PHE A 79 -1.95 4.43 7.28
C PHE A 79 -0.66 3.61 7.28
N ALA A 80 -0.25 3.05 6.13
CA ALA A 80 1.00 2.32 6.03
C ALA A 80 2.22 3.24 6.26
N ILE A 81 2.19 4.44 5.71
CA ILE A 81 3.25 5.43 5.90
C ILE A 81 3.28 5.91 7.35
N GLU A 82 2.12 6.16 7.96
CA GLU A 82 2.07 6.53 9.38
C GLU A 82 2.57 5.38 10.28
N PHE A 83 2.28 4.14 9.94
CA PHE A 83 2.87 2.99 10.63
C PHE A 83 4.41 3.05 10.58
N ALA A 84 4.97 3.36 9.43
CA ALA A 84 6.41 3.52 9.29
C ALA A 84 6.93 4.70 10.13
N ASN A 85 6.18 5.80 10.21
CA ASN A 85 6.52 6.95 11.06
C ASN A 85 6.62 6.55 12.53
N VAL A 86 5.58 5.92 13.07
CA VAL A 86 5.55 5.58 14.50
C VAL A 86 6.48 4.42 14.86
N SER A 87 6.91 3.64 13.89
CA SER A 87 7.79 2.48 14.06
C SER A 87 9.23 2.75 13.64
N SER A 88 9.54 3.97 13.23
CA SER A 88 10.89 4.38 12.79
C SER A 88 11.44 3.49 11.66
N ILE A 89 10.59 3.17 10.68
CA ILE A 89 10.96 2.36 9.51
C ILE A 89 11.27 3.29 8.34
N ASP A 90 12.43 3.08 7.71
CA ASP A 90 12.77 3.71 6.42
C ASP A 90 12.13 2.88 5.31
N LEU A 91 11.11 3.43 4.65
CA LEU A 91 10.32 2.69 3.68
C LEU A 91 11.09 2.41 2.38
N ALA A 92 11.85 3.36 1.88
CA ALA A 92 12.61 3.16 0.66
C ALA A 92 13.60 2.00 0.83
N THR A 93 14.31 1.98 1.95
CA THR A 93 15.23 0.90 2.29
C THR A 93 14.48 -0.42 2.47
N ALA A 94 13.37 -0.41 3.21
CA ALA A 94 12.60 -1.62 3.48
C ALA A 94 12.06 -2.24 2.19
N ILE A 95 11.50 -1.42 1.30
CA ILE A 95 10.95 -1.89 0.02
C ILE A 95 12.05 -2.46 -0.86
N THR A 96 13.17 -1.72 -1.01
CA THR A 96 14.29 -2.14 -1.85
C THR A 96 14.88 -3.45 -1.36
N GLN A 97 15.15 -3.57 -0.06
CA GLN A 97 15.69 -4.80 0.52
C GLN A 97 14.72 -5.97 0.39
N LYS A 98 13.43 -5.72 0.56
CA LYS A 98 12.44 -6.78 0.42
C LYS A 98 12.32 -7.26 -1.02
N MET A 99 12.40 -6.37 -1.99
CA MET A 99 12.43 -6.74 -3.41
C MET A 99 13.66 -7.59 -3.74
N GLU A 100 14.82 -7.27 -3.19
CA GLU A 100 16.02 -8.08 -3.36
C GLU A 100 15.85 -9.50 -2.81
N LYS A 101 15.28 -9.62 -1.60
CA LYS A 101 14.95 -10.93 -1.01
C LYS A 101 13.95 -11.70 -1.87
N ASN A 102 12.95 -11.02 -2.39
CA ASN A 102 11.94 -11.64 -3.25
C ASN A 102 12.56 -12.11 -4.58
N ALA A 103 13.50 -11.37 -5.13
CA ALA A 103 14.20 -11.77 -6.34
C ALA A 103 14.98 -13.08 -6.15
N LEU A 104 15.54 -13.31 -4.96
CA LEU A 104 16.21 -14.58 -4.64
C LEU A 104 15.22 -15.74 -4.54
N LYS A 105 14.01 -15.50 -4.01
CA LYS A 105 12.94 -16.52 -3.92
C LYS A 105 12.29 -16.81 -5.27
N TYR A 106 12.22 -15.80 -6.12
CA TYR A 106 11.54 -15.83 -7.42
C TYR A 106 12.51 -15.46 -8.54
N PRO A 107 13.54 -16.28 -8.80
CA PRO A 107 14.45 -15.99 -9.93
C PRO A 107 13.68 -16.01 -11.23
N VAL A 108 14.04 -15.10 -12.15
CA VAL A 108 13.32 -14.90 -13.41
C VAL A 108 13.13 -16.22 -14.18
N GLU A 109 14.16 -17.05 -14.24
CA GLU A 109 14.16 -18.31 -14.96
C GLU A 109 13.06 -19.28 -14.51
N LYS A 110 12.69 -19.22 -13.22
CA LYS A 110 11.69 -20.10 -12.62
C LYS A 110 10.31 -19.44 -12.48
N ALA A 111 10.30 -18.14 -12.22
CA ALA A 111 9.07 -17.44 -11.84
C ALA A 111 8.34 -16.81 -13.03
N LYS A 112 9.02 -16.55 -14.13
CA LYS A 112 8.44 -15.86 -15.29
C LYS A 112 7.21 -16.61 -15.84
N GLY A 113 6.08 -15.91 -15.88
CA GLY A 113 4.83 -16.48 -16.40
C GLY A 113 4.11 -17.42 -15.43
N SER A 114 4.56 -17.53 -14.16
CA SER A 114 3.97 -18.41 -13.15
C SER A 114 3.54 -17.60 -11.93
N SER A 115 2.38 -17.95 -11.36
CA SER A 115 1.91 -17.38 -10.08
C SER A 115 2.17 -18.31 -8.90
N LYS A 116 2.89 -19.40 -9.09
CA LYS A 116 3.20 -20.35 -8.03
C LYS A 116 4.06 -19.73 -6.94
N LYS A 117 3.82 -20.16 -5.70
CA LYS A 117 4.65 -19.77 -4.56
C LYS A 117 6.07 -20.34 -4.75
N TYR A 118 7.09 -19.62 -4.21
CA TYR A 118 8.49 -20.01 -4.39
C TYR A 118 8.80 -21.45 -3.95
N THR A 119 8.04 -21.98 -2.97
CA THR A 119 8.19 -23.36 -2.51
C THR A 119 7.75 -24.40 -3.54
N GLU A 120 7.03 -24.00 -4.58
CA GLU A 120 6.50 -24.85 -5.64
C GLU A 120 7.19 -24.66 -7.00
N LEU A 121 8.16 -23.78 -7.04
CA LEU A 121 8.89 -23.47 -8.28
C LEU A 121 10.02 -24.47 -8.56
#